data_5bb3c207653d8d403109f660e183742e
#
_entry.id   5bb3c207653d8d403109f660e183742e
#
_cell.length_a   1.000
_cell.length_b   1.000
_cell.length_c   1.000
_cell.angle_alpha   90.00
_cell.angle_beta   90.00
_cell.angle_gamma   90.00
#
_symmetry.space_group_name_H-M   'P 1'
#
loop_
_entity.id
_entity.type
_entity.pdbx_description
1 polymer ?
#
loop_
_entity_poly.entity_id
_entity_poly.type
_entity_poly.pdbx_seq_one_letter_code
_entity_poly.pdbx_strand_id
1 'polypeptide(L)'
;MNNIQLAHGSGGQAMQQLINSLFMEAFANPWLAEQEDQARLDLAQLVAEGDRLAFSTDSYVIDPLFFPGGNIGKLAICGTANDVAVSGAIPRYLSCGFILEEGLPMETLKAVVTSMAETARAAGIAIVTGDTKVVQRGAADKLFINTAGMGAIPANIHWGAQTLTAGDVLLVSGTLGDHGARSEEHTS
;
A
#
# COMPACT_ATOMS: atom_id res chain seq x y z
N MET A 1 -24.32 -5.07 -9.90
CA MET A 1 -23.26 -5.35 -10.91
C MET A 1 -22.15 -6.04 -10.16
N ASN A 2 -21.76 -7.24 -10.59
CA ASN A 2 -20.84 -8.07 -9.79
C ASN A 2 -19.35 -7.91 -10.18
N ASN A 3 -19.04 -7.15 -11.24
CA ASN A 3 -17.68 -7.01 -11.78
C ASN A 3 -17.33 -5.55 -12.06
N ILE A 4 -16.04 -5.26 -12.05
CA ILE A 4 -15.48 -3.97 -12.46
C ILE A 4 -15.76 -3.75 -13.96
N GLN A 5 -16.13 -2.53 -14.30
CA GLN A 5 -16.41 -2.06 -15.67
C GLN A 5 -15.60 -0.80 -15.97
N LEU A 6 -15.34 -0.51 -17.23
CA LEU A 6 -14.64 0.71 -17.65
C LEU A 6 -15.27 1.99 -17.07
N ALA A 7 -16.59 2.00 -16.88
CA ALA A 7 -17.30 3.10 -16.25
C ALA A 7 -16.84 3.44 -14.83
N HIS A 8 -16.27 2.46 -14.09
CA HIS A 8 -15.71 2.68 -12.76
C HIS A 8 -14.37 3.44 -12.78
N GLY A 9 -13.76 3.65 -13.96
CA GLY A 9 -12.53 4.41 -14.13
C GLY A 9 -12.68 5.69 -14.94
N SER A 10 -13.90 6.06 -15.37
CA SER A 10 -14.15 7.15 -16.32
C SER A 10 -14.51 8.51 -15.70
N GLY A 11 -14.45 8.66 -14.38
CA GLY A 11 -14.78 9.91 -13.69
C GLY A 11 -16.28 10.19 -13.52
N GLY A 12 -17.15 9.26 -13.95
CA GLY A 12 -18.59 9.42 -13.85
C GLY A 12 -19.21 8.87 -12.56
N GLN A 13 -20.55 8.75 -12.56
CA GLN A 13 -21.32 8.32 -11.40
C GLN A 13 -20.91 6.93 -10.87
N ALA A 14 -20.57 6.00 -11.76
CA ALA A 14 -20.14 4.65 -11.35
C ALA A 14 -18.80 4.68 -10.59
N MET A 15 -17.85 5.52 -11.01
CA MET A 15 -16.59 5.73 -10.30
C MET A 15 -16.82 6.36 -8.93
N GLN A 16 -17.67 7.40 -8.87
CA GLN A 16 -18.00 8.06 -7.60
C GLN A 16 -18.67 7.10 -6.61
N GLN A 17 -19.55 6.22 -7.10
CA GLN A 17 -20.16 5.18 -6.26
C GLN A 17 -19.14 4.19 -5.74
N LEU A 18 -18.22 3.72 -6.59
CA LEU A 18 -17.14 2.81 -6.19
C LEU A 18 -16.25 3.45 -5.12
N ILE A 19 -15.82 4.70 -5.34
CA ILE A 19 -14.98 5.43 -4.40
C ILE A 19 -15.71 5.55 -3.05
N ASN A 20 -16.94 6.02 -3.03
CA ASN A 20 -17.66 6.29 -1.78
C ASN A 20 -18.02 5.01 -1.02
N SER A 21 -18.52 3.98 -1.72
CA SER A 21 -19.04 2.78 -1.07
C SER A 21 -17.96 1.74 -0.74
N LEU A 22 -16.76 1.88 -1.26
CA LEU A 22 -15.67 0.93 -1.00
C LEU A 22 -14.45 1.61 -0.37
N PHE A 23 -13.80 2.53 -1.09
CA PHE A 23 -12.53 3.10 -0.64
C PHE A 23 -12.70 4.06 0.54
N MET A 24 -13.66 4.98 0.45
CA MET A 24 -13.92 5.95 1.51
C MET A 24 -14.40 5.29 2.79
N GLU A 25 -15.19 4.22 2.68
CA GLU A 25 -15.66 3.45 3.82
C GLU A 25 -14.52 2.64 4.46
N ALA A 26 -13.73 1.93 3.65
CA ALA A 26 -12.65 1.08 4.14
C ALA A 26 -11.50 1.86 4.78
N PHE A 27 -11.09 2.97 4.15
CA PHE A 27 -9.95 3.78 4.54
C PHE A 27 -10.31 5.03 5.35
N ALA A 28 -11.53 5.14 5.85
CA ALA A 28 -12.07 6.33 6.51
C ALA A 28 -11.06 7.03 7.44
N ASN A 29 -10.71 8.28 7.13
CA ASN A 29 -9.85 9.14 7.93
C ASN A 29 -10.11 10.63 7.59
N PRO A 30 -9.61 11.59 8.40
CA PRO A 30 -9.88 13.01 8.19
C PRO A 30 -9.39 13.56 6.83
N TRP A 31 -8.27 13.07 6.31
CA TRP A 31 -7.69 13.55 5.05
C TRP A 31 -8.53 13.13 3.84
N LEU A 32 -8.95 11.87 3.78
CA LEU A 32 -9.85 11.40 2.72
C LEU A 32 -11.23 12.04 2.79
N ALA A 33 -11.70 12.40 4.00
CA ALA A 33 -12.98 13.06 4.17
C ALA A 33 -13.06 14.46 3.53
N GLU A 34 -11.92 15.10 3.26
CA GLU A 34 -11.86 16.38 2.53
C GLU A 34 -12.23 16.23 1.05
N GLN A 35 -12.12 15.03 0.48
CA GLN A 35 -12.41 14.70 -0.94
C GLN A 35 -11.68 15.61 -1.94
N GLU A 36 -10.45 15.98 -1.63
CA GLU A 36 -9.56 16.74 -2.50
C GLU A 36 -8.60 15.80 -3.26
N ASP A 37 -8.00 16.29 -4.34
CA ASP A 37 -7.03 15.52 -5.13
C ASP A 37 -5.76 15.19 -4.35
N GLN A 38 -5.40 16.04 -3.39
CA GLN A 38 -4.21 15.90 -2.55
C GLN A 38 -4.57 15.78 -1.07
N ALA A 39 -3.76 15.06 -0.31
CA ALA A 39 -3.78 15.13 1.15
C ALA A 39 -2.97 16.31 1.65
N ARG A 40 -3.52 17.08 2.61
CA ARG A 40 -2.83 18.16 3.30
C ARG A 40 -2.38 17.68 4.67
N LEU A 41 -1.10 17.42 4.82
CA LEU A 41 -0.51 16.88 6.04
C LEU A 41 0.06 17.99 6.91
N ASP A 42 -0.14 17.91 8.22
CA ASP A 42 0.41 18.87 9.16
C ASP A 42 1.91 18.64 9.37
N LEU A 43 2.73 19.59 8.90
CA LEU A 43 4.18 19.53 9.05
C LEU A 43 4.61 19.57 10.51
N ALA A 44 3.88 20.30 11.39
CA ALA A 44 4.23 20.38 12.80
C ALA A 44 4.16 19.01 13.47
N GLN A 45 3.19 18.18 13.09
CA GLN A 45 3.08 16.81 13.57
C GLN A 45 4.26 15.96 13.15
N LEU A 46 4.67 16.02 11.88
CA LEU A 46 5.82 15.27 11.37
C LEU A 46 7.14 15.73 12.00
N VAL A 47 7.33 17.05 12.15
CA VAL A 47 8.52 17.62 12.79
C VAL A 47 8.62 17.25 14.27
N ALA A 48 7.48 17.07 14.96
CA ALA A 48 7.48 16.60 16.35
C ALA A 48 7.98 15.14 16.49
N GLU A 49 7.88 14.34 15.43
CA GLU A 49 8.32 12.94 15.40
C GLU A 49 9.76 12.77 14.92
N GLY A 50 10.33 13.74 14.20
CA GLY A 50 11.69 13.64 13.68
C GLY A 50 12.15 14.88 12.90
N ASP A 51 13.41 14.86 12.47
CA ASP A 51 14.07 15.96 11.75
C ASP A 51 14.28 15.67 10.25
N ARG A 52 13.99 14.46 9.83
CA ARG A 52 14.11 13.99 8.43
C ARG A 52 12.87 13.21 8.04
N LEU A 53 12.50 13.30 6.75
CA LEU A 53 11.42 12.55 6.16
C LEU A 53 11.97 11.35 5.38
N ALA A 54 11.50 10.14 5.68
CA ALA A 54 11.64 8.98 4.82
C ALA A 54 10.46 8.90 3.86
N PHE A 55 10.74 8.60 2.61
CA PHE A 55 9.75 8.44 1.55
C PHE A 55 10.14 7.26 0.66
N SER A 56 9.22 6.33 0.42
CA SER A 56 9.42 5.19 -0.47
C SER A 56 8.19 4.94 -1.32
N THR A 57 8.36 4.27 -2.45
CA THR A 57 7.27 3.81 -3.31
C THR A 57 7.57 2.44 -3.85
N ASP A 58 6.53 1.60 -3.97
CA ASP A 58 6.63 0.27 -4.53
C ASP A 58 5.37 -0.11 -5.32
N SER A 59 5.52 -1.02 -6.26
CA SER A 59 4.46 -1.52 -7.13
C SER A 59 4.29 -3.02 -6.95
N TYR A 60 3.05 -3.45 -6.80
CA TYR A 60 2.69 -4.84 -6.50
C TYR A 60 1.94 -5.45 -7.67
N VAL A 61 2.56 -6.48 -8.23
CA VAL A 61 2.08 -7.26 -9.37
C VAL A 61 2.30 -8.73 -9.02
N ILE A 62 1.26 -9.40 -8.54
CA ILE A 62 1.34 -10.81 -8.13
C ILE A 62 0.15 -11.60 -8.65
N ASP A 63 0.40 -12.85 -8.97
CA ASP A 63 -0.61 -13.87 -9.24
C ASP A 63 -0.18 -15.18 -8.53
N PRO A 64 -1.04 -15.81 -7.74
CA PRO A 64 -2.41 -15.42 -7.41
C PRO A 64 -2.48 -14.19 -6.48
N LEU A 65 -3.60 -13.43 -6.57
CA LEU A 65 -3.85 -12.26 -5.70
C LEU A 65 -3.95 -12.63 -4.21
N PHE A 66 -4.37 -13.85 -3.91
CA PHE A 66 -4.49 -14.42 -2.57
C PHE A 66 -3.55 -15.61 -2.43
N PHE A 67 -2.77 -15.62 -1.38
CA PHE A 67 -1.77 -16.64 -1.10
C PHE A 67 -1.74 -17.01 0.39
N PRO A 68 -1.10 -18.11 0.79
CA PRO A 68 -0.99 -18.47 2.19
C PRO A 68 -0.37 -17.35 3.03
N GLY A 69 -1.13 -16.85 3.99
CA GLY A 69 -0.70 -15.77 4.91
C GLY A 69 -1.07 -14.35 4.48
N GLY A 70 -1.67 -14.14 3.29
CA GLY A 70 -2.07 -12.80 2.88
C GLY A 70 -2.68 -12.69 1.49
N ASN A 71 -2.68 -11.48 0.99
CA ASN A 71 -3.06 -11.12 -0.36
C ASN A 71 -2.27 -9.88 -0.82
N ILE A 72 -2.43 -9.51 -2.08
CA ILE A 72 -1.76 -8.33 -2.66
C ILE A 72 -1.99 -7.05 -1.85
N GLY A 73 -3.18 -6.87 -1.24
CA GLY A 73 -3.50 -5.69 -0.43
C GLY A 73 -2.68 -5.62 0.85
N LYS A 74 -2.59 -6.72 1.60
CA LYS A 74 -1.72 -6.81 2.79
C LYS A 74 -0.26 -6.58 2.41
N LEU A 75 0.19 -7.19 1.31
CA LEU A 75 1.55 -7.04 0.81
C LEU A 75 1.85 -5.57 0.47
N ALA A 76 0.94 -4.88 -0.21
CA ALA A 76 1.10 -3.48 -0.61
C ALA A 76 1.26 -2.53 0.60
N ILE A 77 0.55 -2.78 1.68
CA ILE A 77 0.71 -1.98 2.91
C ILE A 77 2.02 -2.33 3.62
N CYS A 78 2.28 -3.63 3.85
CA CYS A 78 3.46 -4.05 4.60
C CYS A 78 4.76 -3.73 3.88
N GLY A 79 4.85 -3.95 2.57
CA GLY A 79 6.08 -3.75 1.81
C GLY A 79 6.54 -2.29 1.86
N THR A 80 5.68 -1.35 1.48
CA THR A 80 6.02 0.08 1.49
C THR A 80 6.23 0.61 2.92
N ALA A 81 5.44 0.12 3.91
CA ALA A 81 5.67 0.49 5.30
C ALA A 81 7.04 0.00 5.80
N ASN A 82 7.46 -1.21 5.43
CA ASN A 82 8.77 -1.75 5.76
C ASN A 82 9.90 -0.93 5.15
N ASP A 83 9.78 -0.51 3.89
CA ASP A 83 10.77 0.34 3.23
C ASP A 83 10.96 1.67 3.95
N VAL A 84 9.87 2.28 4.43
CA VAL A 84 9.96 3.48 5.26
C VAL A 84 10.60 3.15 6.60
N ALA A 85 10.19 2.05 7.24
CA ALA A 85 10.64 1.68 8.58
C ALA A 85 12.13 1.28 8.66
N VAL A 86 12.71 0.66 7.61
CA VAL A 86 14.13 0.27 7.63
C VAL A 86 15.10 1.46 7.68
N SER A 87 14.63 2.67 7.37
CA SER A 87 15.38 3.92 7.59
C SER A 87 15.39 4.39 9.05
N GLY A 88 14.64 3.74 9.93
CA GLY A 88 14.37 4.15 11.30
C GLY A 88 13.18 5.10 11.43
N ALA A 89 12.48 5.41 10.34
CA ALA A 89 11.28 6.23 10.37
C ALA A 89 10.08 5.44 10.95
N ILE A 90 9.11 6.20 11.44
CA ILE A 90 7.80 5.66 11.82
C ILE A 90 6.85 5.91 10.64
N PRO A 91 6.43 4.86 9.90
CA PRO A 91 5.49 5.03 8.79
C PRO A 91 4.16 5.61 9.31
N ARG A 92 3.66 6.67 8.65
CA ARG A 92 2.41 7.35 9.06
C ARG A 92 1.39 7.43 7.96
N TYR A 93 1.83 7.75 6.75
CA TYR A 93 0.95 8.05 5.64
C TYR A 93 1.31 7.25 4.41
N LEU A 94 0.30 6.77 3.71
CA LEU A 94 0.43 6.10 2.42
C LEU A 94 -0.51 6.76 1.40
N SER A 95 -0.05 6.87 0.17
CA SER A 95 -0.91 6.95 -1.00
C SER A 95 -1.14 5.55 -1.57
N CYS A 96 -2.27 5.36 -2.29
CA CYS A 96 -2.56 4.08 -2.91
C CYS A 96 -3.21 4.27 -4.29
N GLY A 97 -2.51 3.82 -5.33
CA GLY A 97 -3.02 3.75 -6.70
C GLY A 97 -3.46 2.34 -7.06
N PHE A 98 -4.61 2.21 -7.70
CA PHE A 98 -5.14 0.95 -8.23
C PHE A 98 -5.21 0.99 -9.76
N ILE A 99 -4.72 -0.06 -10.41
CA ILE A 99 -5.01 -0.36 -11.81
C ILE A 99 -5.85 -1.64 -11.82
N LEU A 100 -7.10 -1.51 -12.23
CA LEU A 100 -8.08 -2.59 -12.22
C LEU A 100 -8.37 -3.04 -13.65
N GLU A 101 -8.36 -4.33 -13.89
CA GLU A 101 -8.80 -4.89 -15.15
C GLU A 101 -10.33 -4.95 -15.22
N GLU A 102 -10.91 -4.59 -16.35
CA GLU A 102 -12.33 -4.78 -16.61
C GLU A 102 -12.71 -6.27 -16.52
N GLY A 103 -13.73 -6.56 -15.75
CA GLY A 103 -14.19 -7.92 -15.47
C GLY A 103 -13.72 -8.49 -14.13
N LEU A 104 -12.80 -7.83 -13.43
CA LEU A 104 -12.43 -8.22 -12.07
C LEU A 104 -13.68 -8.31 -11.18
N PRO A 105 -13.90 -9.43 -10.45
CA PRO A 105 -15.02 -9.53 -9.53
C PRO A 105 -14.96 -8.45 -8.43
N MET A 106 -16.08 -7.80 -8.18
CA MET A 106 -16.19 -6.76 -7.14
C MET A 106 -15.83 -7.31 -5.75
N GLU A 107 -16.20 -8.55 -5.46
CA GLU A 107 -15.87 -9.22 -4.19
C GLU A 107 -14.36 -9.41 -4.01
N THR A 108 -13.64 -9.68 -5.09
CA THR A 108 -12.16 -9.76 -5.07
C THR A 108 -11.55 -8.42 -4.68
N LEU A 109 -11.97 -7.32 -5.33
CA LEU A 109 -11.51 -5.99 -4.99
C LEU A 109 -11.86 -5.63 -3.54
N LYS A 110 -13.08 -5.93 -3.10
CA LYS A 110 -13.54 -5.68 -1.73
C LYS A 110 -12.67 -6.42 -0.70
N ALA A 111 -12.39 -7.70 -0.93
CA ALA A 111 -11.55 -8.49 -0.04
C ALA A 111 -10.12 -7.92 0.07
N VAL A 112 -9.53 -7.48 -1.06
CA VAL A 112 -8.22 -6.84 -1.09
C VAL A 112 -8.23 -5.52 -0.30
N VAL A 113 -9.20 -4.63 -0.57
CA VAL A 113 -9.32 -3.33 0.10
C VAL A 113 -9.57 -3.48 1.60
N THR A 114 -10.40 -4.43 2.00
CA THR A 114 -10.63 -4.75 3.43
C THR A 114 -9.33 -5.16 4.12
N SER A 115 -8.57 -6.07 3.50
CA SER A 115 -7.27 -6.52 4.01
C SER A 115 -6.26 -5.38 4.12
N MET A 116 -6.24 -4.46 3.15
CA MET A 116 -5.42 -3.24 3.22
C MET A 116 -5.79 -2.37 4.41
N ALA A 117 -7.09 -2.10 4.59
CA ALA A 117 -7.61 -1.27 5.67
C ALA A 117 -7.28 -1.84 7.05
N GLU A 118 -7.47 -3.15 7.22
CA GLU A 118 -7.13 -3.87 8.46
C GLU A 118 -5.63 -3.79 8.75
N THR A 119 -4.80 -4.04 7.73
CA THR A 119 -3.33 -4.00 7.86
C THR A 119 -2.82 -2.60 8.18
N ALA A 120 -3.31 -1.58 7.48
CA ALA A 120 -2.95 -0.19 7.72
C ALA A 120 -3.35 0.26 9.12
N ARG A 121 -4.56 -0.09 9.57
CA ARG A 121 -5.04 0.22 10.93
C ARG A 121 -4.18 -0.47 11.98
N ALA A 122 -3.84 -1.75 11.81
CA ALA A 122 -3.00 -2.49 12.73
C ALA A 122 -1.58 -1.89 12.84
N ALA A 123 -1.06 -1.33 11.75
CA ALA A 123 0.23 -0.65 11.69
C ALA A 123 0.21 0.82 12.12
N GLY A 124 -0.96 1.39 12.41
CA GLY A 124 -1.10 2.81 12.75
C GLY A 124 -0.85 3.76 11.57
N ILE A 125 -1.11 3.29 10.34
CA ILE A 125 -0.87 3.99 9.08
C ILE A 125 -2.20 4.46 8.49
N ALA A 126 -2.25 5.70 7.99
CA ALA A 126 -3.40 6.22 7.26
C ALA A 126 -3.13 6.21 5.73
N ILE A 127 -4.07 5.70 4.95
CA ILE A 127 -4.09 5.87 3.49
C ILE A 127 -4.79 7.19 3.22
N VAL A 128 -4.03 8.22 2.84
CA VAL A 128 -4.49 9.62 2.85
C VAL A 128 -4.88 10.16 1.49
N THR A 129 -4.47 9.51 0.41
CA THR A 129 -4.83 9.85 -0.97
C THR A 129 -4.65 8.64 -1.86
N GLY A 130 -5.21 8.68 -3.06
CA GLY A 130 -5.07 7.59 -4.02
C GLY A 130 -5.67 7.93 -5.38
N ASP A 131 -5.51 6.98 -6.30
CA ASP A 131 -6.11 7.04 -7.64
C ASP A 131 -6.61 5.67 -8.05
N THR A 132 -7.56 5.61 -8.96
CA THR A 132 -8.08 4.36 -9.50
C THR A 132 -8.23 4.47 -11.01
N LYS A 133 -7.59 3.57 -11.72
CA LYS A 133 -7.74 3.43 -13.17
C LYS A 133 -8.35 2.06 -13.47
N VAL A 134 -9.24 2.03 -14.45
CA VAL A 134 -9.75 0.78 -15.02
C VAL A 134 -9.26 0.66 -16.45
N VAL A 135 -8.61 -0.44 -16.74
CA VAL A 135 -8.11 -0.77 -18.08
C VAL A 135 -8.96 -1.87 -18.72
N GLN A 136 -8.92 -1.94 -20.04
CA GLN A 136 -9.64 -2.95 -20.81
C GLN A 136 -9.18 -4.36 -20.43
N ARG A 137 -10.06 -5.33 -20.63
CA ARG A 137 -9.74 -6.74 -20.43
C ARG A 137 -8.52 -7.15 -21.28
N GLY A 138 -7.55 -7.83 -20.65
CA GLY A 138 -6.28 -8.23 -21.25
C GLY A 138 -5.19 -7.16 -21.22
N ALA A 139 -5.47 -5.97 -20.67
CA ALA A 139 -4.47 -4.89 -20.53
C ALA A 139 -3.80 -4.86 -19.15
N ALA A 140 -4.28 -5.64 -18.20
CA ALA A 140 -3.66 -5.88 -16.90
C ALA A 140 -3.91 -7.33 -16.48
N ASP A 141 -3.23 -7.80 -15.44
CA ASP A 141 -3.52 -9.09 -14.84
C ASP A 141 -4.34 -8.87 -13.57
N LYS A 142 -5.66 -8.77 -13.73
CA LYS A 142 -6.65 -8.60 -12.66
C LYS A 142 -6.53 -7.26 -11.94
N LEU A 143 -5.45 -7.06 -11.17
CA LEU A 143 -5.30 -5.92 -10.26
C LEU A 143 -3.81 -5.67 -9.98
N PHE A 144 -3.38 -4.41 -10.17
CA PHE A 144 -2.09 -3.92 -9.72
C PHE A 144 -2.29 -2.83 -8.67
N ILE A 145 -1.38 -2.76 -7.70
CA ILE A 145 -1.38 -1.74 -6.65
C ILE A 145 -0.02 -1.04 -6.65
N ASN A 146 -0.04 0.29 -6.60
CA ASN A 146 1.14 1.08 -6.27
C ASN A 146 0.87 1.82 -4.95
N THR A 147 1.83 1.78 -4.05
CA THR A 147 1.78 2.58 -2.83
C THR A 147 3.03 3.44 -2.71
N ALA A 148 2.87 4.65 -2.18
CA ALA A 148 3.98 5.47 -1.73
C ALA A 148 3.75 5.83 -0.27
N GLY A 149 4.80 5.71 0.54
CA GLY A 149 4.72 5.87 1.98
C GLY A 149 5.70 6.89 2.51
N MET A 150 5.33 7.53 3.63
CA MET A 150 6.20 8.47 4.31
C MET A 150 6.08 8.37 5.83
N GLY A 151 7.16 8.80 6.50
CA GLY A 151 7.24 8.91 7.94
C GLY A 151 8.43 9.74 8.37
N ALA A 152 8.41 10.24 9.60
CA ALA A 152 9.51 11.01 10.15
C ALA A 152 10.58 10.09 10.76
N ILE A 153 11.85 10.41 10.54
CA ILE A 153 13.00 9.75 11.15
C ILE A 153 13.36 10.53 12.44
N PRO A 154 13.33 9.90 13.63
CA PRO A 154 13.76 10.56 14.86
C PRO A 154 15.20 11.08 14.77
N ALA A 155 15.46 12.26 15.35
CA ALA A 155 16.75 12.94 15.24
C ALA A 155 17.96 12.11 15.69
N ASN A 156 17.75 11.19 16.63
CA ASN A 156 18.80 10.31 17.15
C ASN A 156 19.04 9.04 16.31
N ILE A 157 18.29 8.81 15.24
CA ILE A 157 18.43 7.64 14.38
C ILE A 157 19.30 8.00 13.16
N HIS A 158 20.38 7.27 12.95
CA HIS A 158 21.32 7.47 11.85
C HIS A 158 21.67 6.13 11.19
N TRP A 159 20.66 5.35 10.83
CA TRP A 159 20.84 4.06 10.18
C TRP A 159 21.12 4.21 8.69
N GLY A 160 21.95 3.30 8.17
CA GLY A 160 22.26 3.24 6.76
C GLY A 160 23.44 2.30 6.51
N ALA A 161 23.57 1.78 5.30
CA ALA A 161 24.64 0.86 4.93
C ALA A 161 26.05 1.44 5.17
N GLN A 162 26.18 2.76 5.04
CA GLN A 162 27.43 3.48 5.27
C GLN A 162 27.88 3.54 6.74
N THR A 163 27.01 3.19 7.68
CA THR A 163 27.34 3.17 9.12
C THR A 163 27.82 1.80 9.61
N LEU A 164 27.77 0.78 8.75
CA LEU A 164 28.24 -0.57 9.10
C LEU A 164 29.75 -0.59 9.26
N THR A 165 30.19 -1.29 10.30
CA THR A 165 31.59 -1.44 10.66
C THR A 165 31.98 -2.90 10.89
N ALA A 166 33.29 -3.19 10.78
CA ALA A 166 33.78 -4.52 11.11
C ALA A 166 33.56 -4.83 12.60
N GLY A 167 32.90 -5.94 12.87
CA GLY A 167 32.52 -6.35 14.24
C GLY A 167 31.02 -6.21 14.53
N ASP A 168 30.26 -5.61 13.63
CA ASP A 168 28.80 -5.58 13.74
C ASP A 168 28.20 -6.99 13.62
N VAL A 169 27.09 -7.23 14.32
CA VAL A 169 26.42 -8.53 14.36
C VAL A 169 25.21 -8.50 13.45
N LEU A 170 25.09 -9.49 12.58
CA LEU A 170 23.91 -9.70 11.75
C LEU A 170 22.84 -10.49 12.51
N LEU A 171 21.63 -9.92 12.59
CA LEU A 171 20.47 -10.57 13.17
C LEU A 171 19.45 -10.88 12.07
N VAL A 172 18.89 -12.09 12.12
CA VAL A 172 17.85 -12.54 11.17
C VAL A 172 16.63 -12.95 11.99
N SER A 173 15.47 -12.36 11.70
CA SER A 173 14.22 -12.61 12.43
C SER A 173 13.50 -13.90 12.03
N GLY A 174 13.92 -14.57 10.97
CA GLY A 174 13.29 -15.78 10.45
C GLY A 174 14.15 -16.47 9.40
N THR A 175 13.59 -17.45 8.71
CA THR A 175 14.25 -18.16 7.60
C THR A 175 14.46 -17.27 6.40
N LEU A 176 15.55 -17.51 5.65
CA LEU A 176 15.85 -16.82 4.39
C LEU A 176 15.31 -17.66 3.21
N GLY A 177 14.84 -16.98 2.17
CA GLY A 177 14.42 -17.61 0.92
C GLY A 177 12.94 -17.97 0.82
N ASP A 178 12.14 -17.80 1.87
CA ASP A 178 10.71 -18.13 1.86
C ASP A 178 9.93 -17.37 0.78
N HIS A 179 10.35 -16.15 0.45
CA HIS A 179 9.74 -15.36 -0.63
C HIS A 179 9.94 -16.02 -2.00
N GLY A 180 11.16 -16.47 -2.31
CA GLY A 180 11.47 -17.18 -3.55
C GLY A 180 10.76 -18.53 -3.65
N ALA A 181 10.77 -19.31 -2.57
CA ALA A 181 10.10 -20.62 -2.53
C ALA A 181 8.59 -20.52 -2.81
N ARG A 182 7.93 -19.49 -2.29
CA ARG A 182 6.49 -19.27 -2.53
C ARG A 182 6.15 -18.87 -3.96
N SER A 183 7.04 -18.17 -4.67
CA SER A 183 6.83 -17.80 -6.07
C SER A 183 7.10 -18.93 -7.04
N GLU A 184 7.90 -19.94 -6.66
CA GLU A 184 8.22 -21.09 -7.53
C GLU A 184 7.16 -22.22 -7.45
N GLU A 185 6.41 -22.35 -6.37
CA GLU A 185 5.34 -23.37 -6.23
C GLU A 185 4.19 -23.20 -7.25
N HIS A 186 4.11 -22.06 -7.95
CA HIS A 186 3.08 -21.75 -8.94
C HIS A 186 3.52 -21.92 -10.39
N THR A 187 4.76 -22.34 -10.65
CA THR A 187 5.31 -22.54 -12.01
C THR A 187 5.47 -23.99 -12.43
N SER A 188 4.92 -24.95 -11.68
CA SER A 188 4.95 -26.38 -11.99
C SER A 188 3.56 -26.96 -12.21
#